data_2921c33f3579e6d7c8c1abe7b40ebfda
#
_entry.id   2921c33f3579e6d7c8c1abe7b40ebfda
#
_cell.length_a   1.000
_cell.length_b   1.000
_cell.length_c   1.000
_cell.angle_alpha   90.00
_cell.angle_beta   90.00
_cell.angle_gamma   90.00
#
_symmetry.space_group_name_H-M   'P 1'
#
loop_
_entity.id
_entity.type
_entity.pdbx_description
1 polymer ?
#
loop_
_entity_poly.entity_id
_entity_poly.type
_entity_poly.pdbx_seq_one_letter_code
_entity_poly.pdbx_strand_id
1 'polypeptide(L)'
;SDVCSSDLTDNKEKFQAKFYTPENCKSDIFGEGTWNGTARREVRTIFDYKNAPYSNMVMGEVITYPGKWSSYPPHYHPQPEVYYYKFNKPQGIGLCLIGDEAYKITDESFATIPGGLVHPQTSAPGYAMYYCWMIRHLENNPWTDRIDLPEHKWLWEKDVKIWPDK
;
A
#
# COMPACT_ATOMS: atom_id res chain seq x y z
N SER A 1 -27.77 13.28 6.97
CA SER A 1 -26.46 13.40 7.65
C SER A 1 -25.55 14.16 6.71
N ASP A 2 -25.18 15.34 7.12
CA ASP A 2 -24.28 16.19 6.35
C ASP A 2 -22.87 15.61 6.43
N VAL A 3 -22.55 14.75 5.48
CA VAL A 3 -21.16 14.41 5.23
C VAL A 3 -20.54 15.65 4.59
N CYS A 4 -19.83 16.43 5.39
CA CYS A 4 -18.96 17.47 4.86
C CYS A 4 -17.80 16.78 4.15
N SER A 5 -17.96 16.47 2.88
CA SER A 5 -16.83 16.13 2.02
C SER A 5 -16.18 17.44 1.60
N SER A 6 -14.95 17.68 2.04
CA SER A 6 -14.15 18.77 1.49
C SER A 6 -13.42 18.23 0.25
N ASP A 7 -13.89 18.58 -0.93
CA ASP A 7 -13.26 18.26 -2.21
C ASP A 7 -12.16 19.27 -2.53
N LEU A 8 -11.12 19.30 -1.68
CA LEU A 8 -9.97 20.17 -1.90
C LEU A 8 -8.89 19.44 -2.67
N THR A 9 -8.43 20.05 -3.75
CA THR A 9 -7.26 19.59 -4.51
C THR A 9 -6.34 20.76 -4.83
N ASP A 10 -5.05 20.52 -4.80
CA ASP A 10 -4.04 21.44 -5.31
C ASP A 10 -3.64 21.12 -6.77
N ASN A 11 -4.28 20.14 -7.38
CA ASN A 11 -4.07 19.82 -8.79
C ASN A 11 -4.60 20.94 -9.67
N LYS A 12 -3.72 21.53 -10.47
CA LYS A 12 -4.03 22.64 -11.39
C LYS A 12 -4.50 22.17 -12.76
N GLU A 13 -4.24 20.89 -13.08
CA GLU A 13 -4.65 20.30 -14.35
C GLU A 13 -6.15 19.97 -14.32
N LYS A 14 -6.82 20.29 -15.42
CA LYS A 14 -8.22 19.90 -15.63
C LYS A 14 -8.25 18.65 -16.49
N PHE A 15 -8.98 17.64 -16.03
CA PHE A 15 -9.16 16.39 -16.76
C PHE A 15 -10.58 15.87 -16.62
N GLN A 16 -10.97 14.98 -17.53
CA GLN A 16 -12.30 14.38 -17.49
C GLN A 16 -12.41 13.35 -16.37
N ALA A 17 -13.59 13.26 -15.78
CA ALA A 17 -13.88 12.19 -14.84
C ALA A 17 -13.71 10.82 -15.50
N LYS A 18 -13.13 9.88 -14.76
CA LYS A 18 -12.96 8.49 -15.20
C LYS A 18 -13.51 7.56 -14.14
N PHE A 19 -14.28 6.58 -14.57
CA PHE A 19 -14.82 5.54 -13.70
C PHE A 19 -13.95 4.29 -13.79
N TYR A 20 -13.49 3.80 -12.64
CA TYR A 20 -12.68 2.59 -12.53
C TYR A 20 -13.54 1.45 -12.00
N THR A 21 -13.45 0.29 -12.64
CA THR A 21 -14.19 -0.92 -12.30
C THR A 21 -13.24 -2.12 -12.29
N PRO A 22 -13.62 -3.27 -11.71
CA PRO A 22 -12.79 -4.48 -11.76
C PRO A 22 -12.43 -4.94 -13.19
N GLU A 23 -13.24 -4.60 -14.18
CA GLU A 23 -13.01 -4.96 -15.59
C GLU A 23 -11.88 -4.13 -16.22
N ASN A 24 -11.75 -2.85 -15.83
CA ASN A 24 -10.75 -1.93 -16.39
C ASN A 24 -9.58 -1.65 -15.46
N CYS A 25 -9.61 -2.18 -14.24
CA CYS A 25 -8.58 -2.03 -13.22
C CYS A 25 -8.37 -3.38 -12.49
N LYS A 26 -7.53 -4.23 -13.08
CA LYS A 26 -7.29 -5.58 -12.56
C LYS A 26 -6.33 -5.57 -11.38
N SER A 27 -6.49 -6.55 -10.51
CA SER A 27 -5.56 -6.82 -9.42
C SER A 27 -4.51 -7.87 -9.79
N ASP A 28 -3.36 -7.79 -9.15
CA ASP A 28 -2.28 -8.76 -9.22
C ASP A 28 -2.08 -9.40 -7.84
N ILE A 29 -1.80 -10.71 -7.82
CA ILE A 29 -1.45 -11.41 -6.58
C ILE A 29 0.06 -11.43 -6.43
N PHE A 30 0.54 -10.87 -5.33
CA PHE A 30 1.95 -10.86 -4.96
C PHE A 30 2.22 -11.81 -3.79
N GLY A 31 3.47 -12.30 -3.72
CA GLY A 31 3.95 -13.14 -2.62
C GLY A 31 3.45 -14.58 -2.67
N GLU A 32 2.76 -14.99 -3.72
CA GLU A 32 2.43 -16.39 -3.95
C GLU A 32 3.67 -17.15 -4.43
N GLY A 33 3.97 -18.27 -3.79
CA GLY A 33 5.16 -19.08 -4.12
C GLY A 33 6.50 -18.47 -3.68
N THR A 34 6.50 -17.32 -3.02
CA THR A 34 7.71 -16.71 -2.43
C THR A 34 7.59 -16.63 -0.91
N TRP A 35 8.72 -16.80 -0.20
CA TRP A 35 8.83 -16.69 1.26
C TRP A 35 7.73 -17.47 2.01
N ASN A 36 7.46 -18.71 1.57
CA ASN A 36 6.39 -19.57 2.11
C ASN A 36 5.01 -18.87 2.17
N GLY A 37 4.75 -17.94 1.23
CA GLY A 37 3.51 -17.18 1.15
C GLY A 37 3.27 -16.21 2.31
N THR A 38 4.31 -15.86 3.10
CA THR A 38 4.17 -14.99 4.28
C THR A 38 3.86 -13.53 3.94
N ALA A 39 4.09 -13.11 2.69
CA ALA A 39 3.74 -11.78 2.18
C ALA A 39 2.68 -11.84 1.06
N ARG A 40 1.78 -12.81 1.11
CA ARG A 40 0.72 -12.94 0.11
C ARG A 40 -0.30 -11.82 0.27
N ARG A 41 -0.53 -11.08 -0.81
CA ARG A 41 -1.49 -9.97 -0.90
C ARG A 41 -1.99 -9.81 -2.32
N GLU A 42 -3.16 -9.23 -2.46
CA GLU A 42 -3.69 -8.76 -3.73
C GLU A 42 -3.49 -7.25 -3.82
N VAL A 43 -2.96 -6.78 -4.94
CA VAL A 43 -2.68 -5.34 -5.16
C VAL A 43 -3.38 -4.88 -6.42
N ARG A 44 -4.05 -3.76 -6.35
CA ARG A 44 -4.65 -3.07 -7.49
C ARG A 44 -4.16 -1.63 -7.51
N THR A 45 -3.42 -1.26 -8.54
CA THR A 45 -3.11 0.14 -8.83
C THR A 45 -4.24 0.70 -9.69
N ILE A 46 -5.03 1.61 -9.15
CA ILE A 46 -6.18 2.19 -9.85
C ILE A 46 -5.68 3.18 -10.89
N PHE A 47 -4.88 4.14 -10.47
CA PHE A 47 -4.16 5.03 -11.37
C PHE A 47 -2.80 5.44 -10.78
N ASP A 48 -1.84 5.71 -11.67
CA ASP A 48 -0.49 6.12 -11.35
C ASP A 48 0.00 7.17 -12.37
N TYR A 49 1.24 7.62 -12.22
CA TYR A 49 1.83 8.60 -13.14
C TYR A 49 1.92 8.10 -14.58
N LYS A 50 1.97 6.79 -14.80
CA LYS A 50 2.06 6.20 -16.15
C LYS A 50 0.74 6.28 -16.90
N ASN A 51 -0.39 6.07 -16.22
CA ASN A 51 -1.72 6.04 -16.84
C ASN A 51 -2.57 7.28 -16.57
N ALA A 52 -2.15 8.13 -15.63
CA ALA A 52 -2.81 9.38 -15.26
C ALA A 52 -1.78 10.49 -14.90
N PRO A 53 -0.87 10.88 -15.82
CA PRO A 53 0.18 11.86 -15.54
C PRO A 53 -0.34 13.26 -15.20
N TYR A 54 -1.59 13.53 -15.48
CA TYR A 54 -2.31 14.75 -15.13
C TYR A 54 -2.79 14.78 -13.68
N SER A 55 -2.79 13.65 -12.99
CA SER A 55 -3.12 13.56 -11.56
C SER A 55 -1.93 14.00 -10.72
N ASN A 56 -2.21 14.66 -9.60
CA ASN A 56 -1.18 14.99 -8.61
C ASN A 56 -0.97 13.88 -7.56
N MET A 57 -1.57 12.70 -7.79
CA MET A 57 -1.46 11.56 -6.87
C MET A 57 -1.54 10.23 -7.60
N VAL A 58 -1.07 9.21 -6.94
CA VAL A 58 -1.31 7.78 -7.23
C VAL A 58 -2.33 7.24 -6.24
N MET A 59 -3.18 6.34 -6.68
CA MET A 59 -4.13 5.63 -5.83
C MET A 59 -4.16 4.15 -6.17
N GLY A 60 -4.25 3.32 -5.15
CA GLY A 60 -4.46 1.90 -5.30
C GLY A 60 -5.02 1.25 -4.04
N GLU A 61 -5.16 -0.05 -4.11
CA GLU A 61 -5.75 -0.88 -3.07
C GLU A 61 -4.88 -2.10 -2.80
N VAL A 62 -4.88 -2.56 -1.56
CA VAL A 62 -4.25 -3.82 -1.17
C VAL A 62 -5.20 -4.62 -0.29
N ILE A 63 -5.28 -5.92 -0.54
CA ILE A 63 -5.86 -6.88 0.40
C ILE A 63 -4.72 -7.74 0.93
N THR A 64 -4.35 -7.53 2.19
CA THR A 64 -3.40 -8.38 2.90
C THR A 64 -4.13 -9.60 3.44
N TYR A 65 -3.69 -10.80 3.05
CA TYR A 65 -4.31 -12.03 3.53
C TYR A 65 -4.07 -12.25 5.03
N PRO A 66 -4.94 -13.02 5.72
CA PRO A 66 -4.84 -13.25 7.17
C PRO A 66 -3.47 -13.74 7.60
N GLY A 67 -2.86 -13.03 8.57
CA GLY A 67 -1.53 -13.34 9.11
C GLY A 67 -0.37 -13.06 8.16
N LYS A 68 -0.58 -12.28 7.10
CA LYS A 68 0.43 -12.00 6.07
C LYS A 68 0.91 -10.56 6.13
N TRP A 69 2.01 -10.31 5.43
CA TRP A 69 2.61 -8.98 5.27
C TRP A 69 2.29 -8.38 3.90
N SER A 70 2.21 -7.06 3.86
CA SER A 70 2.13 -6.24 2.64
C SER A 70 3.03 -5.02 2.76
N SER A 71 3.17 -4.21 1.72
CA SER A 71 4.23 -3.20 1.60
C SER A 71 5.60 -3.81 1.95
N TYR A 72 5.85 -5.04 1.48
CA TYR A 72 6.99 -5.86 1.84
C TYR A 72 7.71 -6.38 0.59
N PRO A 73 9.08 -6.45 0.57
CA PRO A 73 10.03 -6.10 1.63
C PRO A 73 9.95 -4.64 2.09
N PRO A 74 10.53 -4.32 3.27
CA PRO A 74 10.55 -2.95 3.77
C PRO A 74 11.17 -1.99 2.75
N HIS A 75 10.45 -0.90 2.46
CA HIS A 75 10.83 0.08 1.46
C HIS A 75 10.32 1.47 1.86
N TYR A 76 10.83 2.47 1.17
CA TYR A 76 10.43 3.86 1.34
C TYR A 76 10.41 4.59 -0.01
N HIS A 77 9.88 5.79 -0.03
CA HIS A 77 9.96 6.76 -1.14
C HIS A 77 9.87 8.19 -0.60
N PRO A 78 10.34 9.20 -1.34
CA PRO A 78 10.33 10.59 -0.89
C PRO A 78 8.94 11.19 -0.68
N GLN A 79 7.94 10.68 -1.40
CA GLN A 79 6.57 11.19 -1.38
C GLN A 79 5.85 10.79 -0.09
N PRO A 80 5.01 11.68 0.48
CA PRO A 80 4.13 11.30 1.58
C PRO A 80 3.00 10.40 1.10
N GLU A 81 2.52 9.55 1.99
CA GLU A 81 1.47 8.57 1.70
C GLU A 81 0.42 8.53 2.82
N VAL A 82 -0.79 8.16 2.47
CA VAL A 82 -1.90 7.91 3.40
C VAL A 82 -2.49 6.55 3.13
N TYR A 83 -2.74 5.77 4.18
CA TYR A 83 -3.50 4.53 4.13
C TYR A 83 -4.82 4.68 4.87
N TYR A 84 -5.91 4.20 4.27
CA TYR A 84 -7.19 4.01 4.92
C TYR A 84 -7.50 2.53 5.00
N TYR A 85 -7.80 2.02 6.19
CA TYR A 85 -7.92 0.60 6.48
C TYR A 85 -9.34 0.13 6.71
N LYS A 86 -9.62 -1.09 6.25
CA LYS A 86 -10.81 -1.85 6.60
C LYS A 86 -10.45 -3.31 6.84
N PHE A 87 -11.28 -3.97 7.62
CA PHE A 87 -11.16 -5.40 7.87
C PHE A 87 -12.42 -6.14 7.45
N ASN A 88 -12.29 -7.44 7.14
CA ASN A 88 -13.44 -8.31 6.88
C ASN A 88 -14.32 -8.56 8.12
N LYS A 89 -13.87 -8.13 9.29
CA LYS A 89 -14.61 -8.14 10.56
C LYS A 89 -14.28 -6.86 11.35
N PRO A 90 -15.24 -6.21 12.00
CA PRO A 90 -15.03 -4.92 12.66
C PRO A 90 -14.03 -4.97 13.83
N GLN A 91 -13.82 -6.14 14.44
CA GLN A 91 -12.80 -6.33 15.49
C GLN A 91 -11.42 -6.70 14.92
N GLY A 92 -11.24 -6.71 13.61
CA GLY A 92 -9.97 -6.99 12.96
C GLY A 92 -8.86 -6.07 13.43
N ILE A 93 -7.65 -6.58 13.50
CA ILE A 93 -6.45 -5.82 13.87
C ILE A 93 -5.29 -6.14 12.95
N GLY A 94 -4.42 -5.17 12.78
CA GLY A 94 -3.16 -5.27 12.07
C GLY A 94 -2.11 -4.38 12.71
N LEU A 95 -0.94 -4.34 12.11
CA LEU A 95 0.13 -3.43 12.47
C LEU A 95 0.60 -2.68 11.23
N CYS A 96 0.95 -1.41 11.43
CA CYS A 96 1.64 -0.56 10.48
C CYS A 96 2.96 -0.13 11.14
N LEU A 97 4.09 -0.42 10.51
CA LEU A 97 5.36 0.20 10.88
C LEU A 97 5.47 1.53 10.13
N ILE A 98 5.95 2.57 10.82
CA ILE A 98 6.29 3.87 10.21
C ILE A 98 7.66 4.26 10.76
N GLY A 99 8.71 4.09 9.97
CA GLY A 99 10.08 4.14 10.47
C GLY A 99 10.29 3.07 11.54
N ASP A 100 10.72 3.49 12.73
CA ASP A 100 10.99 2.60 13.87
C ASP A 100 9.77 2.37 14.79
N GLU A 101 8.65 3.02 14.50
CA GLU A 101 7.43 2.95 15.32
C GLU A 101 6.44 1.92 14.79
N ALA A 102 5.75 1.23 15.69
CA ALA A 102 4.71 0.27 15.37
C ALA A 102 3.35 0.74 15.87
N TYR A 103 2.39 0.84 14.95
CA TYR A 103 1.04 1.30 15.25
C TYR A 103 0.03 0.17 15.08
N LYS A 104 -0.90 0.06 16.04
CA LYS A 104 -2.05 -0.83 15.91
C LYS A 104 -3.03 -0.25 14.88
N ILE A 105 -3.41 -1.08 13.92
CA ILE A 105 -4.42 -0.77 12.93
C ILE A 105 -5.74 -1.43 13.33
N THR A 106 -6.83 -0.70 13.19
CA THR A 106 -8.20 -1.15 13.44
C THR A 106 -9.09 -0.84 12.23
N ASP A 107 -10.31 -1.41 12.22
CA ASP A 107 -11.27 -1.10 11.17
C ASP A 107 -11.59 0.40 11.14
N GLU A 108 -11.70 0.96 9.93
CA GLU A 108 -11.97 2.39 9.65
C GLU A 108 -10.90 3.36 10.22
N SER A 109 -9.70 2.86 10.51
CA SER A 109 -8.56 3.72 10.85
C SER A 109 -7.80 4.19 9.61
N PHE A 110 -6.92 5.15 9.80
CA PHE A 110 -5.99 5.61 8.77
C PHE A 110 -4.60 5.83 9.36
N ALA A 111 -3.58 5.80 8.50
CA ALA A 111 -2.22 6.18 8.83
C ALA A 111 -1.70 7.23 7.86
N THR A 112 -0.98 8.20 8.38
CA THR A 112 -0.21 9.16 7.58
C THR A 112 1.26 8.80 7.65
N ILE A 113 1.88 8.63 6.49
CA ILE A 113 3.26 8.18 6.35
C ILE A 113 4.06 9.33 5.76
N PRO A 114 4.90 10.02 6.55
CA PRO A 114 5.81 11.02 6.04
C PRO A 114 6.76 10.42 5.00
N GLY A 115 7.12 11.22 3.99
CA GLY A 115 8.07 10.78 2.97
C GLY A 115 9.41 10.36 3.56
N GLY A 116 10.02 9.33 2.99
CA GLY A 116 11.30 8.77 3.44
C GLY A 116 11.22 7.75 4.56
N LEU A 117 10.05 7.50 5.14
CA LEU A 117 9.89 6.49 6.18
C LEU A 117 9.46 5.13 5.61
N VAL A 118 10.06 4.08 6.15
CA VAL A 118 9.72 2.68 5.84
C VAL A 118 8.36 2.33 6.45
N HIS A 119 7.51 1.60 5.69
CA HIS A 119 6.12 1.44 6.11
C HIS A 119 5.48 0.06 5.79
N PRO A 120 6.10 -1.07 6.16
CA PRO A 120 5.48 -2.38 5.97
C PRO A 120 4.26 -2.57 6.88
N GLN A 121 3.33 -3.43 6.40
CA GLN A 121 2.04 -3.68 7.02
C GLN A 121 1.86 -5.15 7.30
N THR A 122 1.11 -5.51 8.33
CA THR A 122 0.70 -6.89 8.57
C THR A 122 -0.71 -6.98 9.13
N SER A 123 -1.42 -8.05 8.76
CA SER A 123 -2.73 -8.37 9.30
C SER A 123 -2.62 -9.48 10.34
N ALA A 124 -3.42 -9.43 11.40
CA ALA A 124 -3.49 -10.51 12.38
C ALA A 124 -4.07 -11.79 11.75
N PRO A 125 -3.67 -13.00 12.26
CA PRO A 125 -4.28 -14.25 11.83
C PRO A 125 -5.81 -14.23 11.95
N GLY A 126 -6.50 -14.72 10.92
CA GLY A 126 -7.96 -14.78 10.86
C GLY A 126 -8.64 -13.55 10.28
N TYR A 127 -7.90 -12.46 10.04
CA TYR A 127 -8.46 -11.22 9.48
C TYR A 127 -7.80 -10.86 8.15
N ALA A 128 -8.61 -10.60 7.13
CA ALA A 128 -8.13 -9.95 5.91
C ALA A 128 -8.13 -8.43 6.14
N MET A 129 -7.02 -7.78 5.84
CA MET A 129 -6.87 -6.33 5.95
C MET A 129 -6.85 -5.71 4.55
N TYR A 130 -7.86 -4.92 4.27
CA TYR A 130 -7.87 -4.02 3.11
C TYR A 130 -7.26 -2.69 3.51
N TYR A 131 -6.51 -2.07 2.61
CA TYR A 131 -6.23 -0.65 2.68
C TYR A 131 -6.20 0.00 1.30
N CYS A 132 -6.78 1.20 1.23
CA CYS A 132 -6.58 2.12 0.12
C CYS A 132 -5.32 2.93 0.40
N TRP A 133 -4.41 2.98 -0.55
CA TRP A 133 -3.18 3.77 -0.45
C TRP A 133 -3.21 4.92 -1.45
N MET A 134 -2.74 6.08 -1.00
CA MET A 134 -2.72 7.32 -1.76
C MET A 134 -1.37 8.00 -1.56
N ILE A 135 -0.63 8.19 -2.64
CA ILE A 135 0.68 8.84 -2.64
C ILE A 135 0.58 10.14 -3.42
N ARG A 136 0.85 11.26 -2.74
CA ARG A 136 0.89 12.57 -3.40
C ARG A 136 2.19 12.73 -4.16
N HIS A 137 2.12 13.09 -5.45
CA HIS A 137 3.30 13.45 -6.22
C HIS A 137 3.96 14.71 -5.67
N LEU A 138 5.29 14.72 -5.62
CA LEU A 138 6.06 15.93 -5.35
C LEU A 138 6.32 16.69 -6.66
N GLU A 139 6.51 17.99 -6.56
CA GLU A 139 6.85 18.82 -7.70
C GLU A 139 8.15 18.32 -8.37
N ASN A 140 8.11 18.09 -9.68
CA ASN A 140 9.21 17.53 -10.47
C ASN A 140 9.74 16.16 -9.99
N ASN A 141 9.04 15.50 -9.07
CA ASN A 141 9.38 14.17 -8.57
C ASN A 141 8.12 13.35 -8.31
N PRO A 142 7.41 12.93 -9.36
CA PRO A 142 6.26 12.06 -9.20
C PRO A 142 6.68 10.70 -8.66
N TRP A 143 5.80 10.06 -7.90
CA TRP A 143 6.03 8.68 -7.50
C TRP A 143 5.94 7.76 -8.72
N THR A 144 6.95 6.96 -8.94
CA THR A 144 7.01 5.96 -10.03
C THR A 144 7.46 4.59 -9.53
N ASP A 145 8.16 4.54 -8.39
CA ASP A 145 8.66 3.32 -7.80
C ASP A 145 9.06 3.55 -6.33
N ARG A 146 9.41 2.47 -5.66
CA ARG A 146 9.88 2.42 -4.27
C ARG A 146 11.36 2.12 -4.20
N ILE A 147 11.96 2.38 -3.04
CA ILE A 147 13.37 2.08 -2.74
C ILE A 147 13.40 1.03 -1.63
N ASP A 148 13.76 -0.21 -1.95
CA ASP A 148 13.89 -1.28 -0.96
C ASP A 148 15.11 -1.04 -0.07
N LEU A 149 14.98 -1.30 1.23
CA LEU A 149 16.09 -1.21 2.18
C LEU A 149 17.20 -2.21 1.82
N PRO A 150 18.46 -1.78 1.80
CA PRO A 150 19.59 -2.62 1.38
C PRO A 150 19.69 -3.94 2.14
N GLU A 151 19.48 -3.92 3.46
CA GLU A 151 19.56 -5.08 4.36
C GLU A 151 18.48 -6.15 4.10
N HIS A 152 17.43 -5.81 3.37
CA HIS A 152 16.34 -6.73 3.00
C HIS A 152 16.39 -7.20 1.54
N LYS A 153 17.32 -6.69 0.72
CA LYS A 153 17.42 -7.04 -0.70
C LYS A 153 17.75 -8.51 -0.95
N TRP A 154 18.35 -9.21 0.01
CA TRP A 154 18.62 -10.65 -0.08
C TRP A 154 17.35 -11.48 -0.32
N LEU A 155 16.18 -10.97 0.07
CA LEU A 155 14.88 -11.61 -0.18
C LEU A 155 14.54 -11.74 -1.68
N TRP A 156 15.18 -10.95 -2.54
CA TRP A 156 15.01 -10.99 -3.99
C TRP A 156 16.02 -11.91 -4.71
N GLU A 157 16.93 -12.52 -3.97
CA GLU A 157 17.91 -13.45 -4.57
C GLU A 157 17.19 -14.66 -5.16
N LYS A 158 17.73 -15.15 -6.27
CA LYS A 158 17.20 -16.35 -6.92
C LYS A 158 17.28 -17.53 -5.96
N ASP A 159 16.19 -18.31 -5.84
CA ASP A 159 16.11 -19.49 -4.98
C ASP A 159 16.38 -19.20 -3.50
N VAL A 160 16.11 -17.97 -3.05
CA VAL A 160 16.26 -17.56 -1.66
C VAL A 160 15.52 -18.52 -0.72
N LYS A 161 16.22 -18.99 0.29
CA LYS A 161 15.63 -19.83 1.35
C LYS A 161 15.46 -19.00 2.61
N ILE A 162 14.26 -19.07 3.17
CA ILE A 162 13.96 -18.46 4.47
C ILE A 162 13.92 -19.56 5.54
N TRP A 163 14.12 -19.18 6.82
CA TRP A 163 13.96 -20.14 7.90
C TRP A 163 12.56 -20.76 7.87
N PRO A 164 12.37 -22.11 8.11
CA PRO A 164 13.39 -23.09 8.53
C PRO A 164 14.17 -23.78 7.39
N ASP A 165 13.88 -23.46 6.13
CA ASP A 165 14.40 -24.18 4.94
C ASP A 165 15.83 -23.76 4.55
N LYS A 166 16.69 -23.48 5.54
CA LYS A 166 18.08 -23.05 5.33
C LYS A 166 18.99 -24.20 4.87
#